data_1b853d02f63395b88c5a5be77f4cc79f
#
_entry.id   1b853d02f63395b88c5a5be77f4cc79f
#
_cell.length_a   1.000
_cell.length_b   1.000
_cell.length_c   1.000
_cell.angle_alpha   90.00
_cell.angle_beta   90.00
_cell.angle_gamma   90.00
#
_symmetry.space_group_name_H-M   'P 1'
#
loop_
_entity.id
_entity.type
_entity.pdbx_description
1 polymer ?
#
loop_
_entity_poly.entity_id
_entity_poly.type
_entity_poly.pdbx_seq_one_letter_code
_entity_poly.pdbx_strand_id
1 'polypeptide(L)'
;MIIDSLNNCALYAAVHPRLRKAFDLLAATDFSKLEAGRHLLDGEDIFVNVMEPALKRKEEAPLEVHNAYIDIQVILEGACETFGWSERRDCRRPRGTFDPAKDILFYDDSP
;
A
#
# COMPACT_ATOMS: atom_id res chain seq x y z
N MET A 1 -0.57 4.21 -10.46
CA MET A 1 0.27 3.15 -9.82
C MET A 1 1.68 3.26 -10.37
N ILE A 2 2.68 3.06 -9.54
CA ILE A 2 4.10 2.92 -9.93
C ILE A 2 4.50 1.50 -9.52
N ILE A 3 5.16 0.77 -10.42
CA ILE A 3 5.70 -0.57 -10.12
C ILE A 3 7.17 -0.55 -10.54
N ASP A 4 8.05 -0.81 -9.58
CA ASP A 4 9.50 -0.82 -9.81
C ASP A 4 10.19 -1.62 -8.71
N SER A 5 11.48 -1.90 -8.91
CA SER A 5 12.33 -2.42 -7.84
C SER A 5 12.53 -1.38 -6.74
N LEU A 6 12.53 -1.81 -5.48
CA LEU A 6 12.79 -0.92 -4.35
C LEU A 6 14.15 -0.21 -4.48
N ASN A 7 15.12 -0.81 -5.17
CA ASN A 7 16.42 -0.18 -5.44
C ASN A 7 16.32 1.10 -6.28
N ASN A 8 15.22 1.28 -7.01
CA ASN A 8 14.97 2.46 -7.86
C ASN A 8 14.10 3.52 -7.15
N CYS A 9 13.77 3.35 -5.87
CA CYS A 9 12.84 4.24 -5.15
C CYS A 9 13.27 5.71 -5.17
N ALA A 10 14.57 5.99 -5.23
CA ALA A 10 15.09 7.36 -5.29
C ALA A 10 14.57 8.15 -6.51
N LEU A 11 14.23 7.48 -7.61
CA LEU A 11 13.66 8.10 -8.81
C LEU A 11 12.29 8.75 -8.53
N TYR A 12 11.57 8.25 -7.54
CA TYR A 12 10.21 8.67 -7.21
C TYR A 12 10.13 9.59 -5.98
N ALA A 13 11.25 9.88 -5.34
CA ALA A 13 11.31 10.67 -4.12
C ALA A 13 10.77 12.11 -4.28
N ALA A 14 10.80 12.64 -5.51
CA ALA A 14 10.28 13.98 -5.83
C ALA A 14 8.78 14.05 -6.08
N VAL A 15 8.10 12.90 -6.21
CA VAL A 15 6.65 12.85 -6.50
C VAL A 15 5.83 13.42 -5.33
N HIS A 16 6.30 13.19 -4.10
CA HIS A 16 5.66 13.72 -2.90
C HIS A 16 6.72 13.97 -1.81
N PRO A 17 6.61 15.04 -1.02
CA PRO A 17 7.61 15.39 0.01
C PRO A 17 7.90 14.29 1.03
N ARG A 18 6.89 13.49 1.38
CA ARG A 18 7.02 12.40 2.36
C ARG A 18 7.61 11.11 1.78
N LEU A 19 7.64 10.94 0.46
CA LEU A 19 8.18 9.72 -0.16
C LEU A 19 9.68 9.56 0.12
N ARG A 20 10.46 10.64 0.04
CA ARG A 20 11.88 10.58 0.41
C ARG A 20 12.08 10.05 1.81
N LYS A 21 11.35 10.61 2.79
CA LYS A 21 11.44 10.16 4.18
C LYS A 21 10.99 8.72 4.35
N ALA A 22 9.90 8.33 3.69
CA ALA A 22 9.42 6.95 3.72
C ALA A 22 10.47 5.98 3.16
N PHE A 23 11.11 6.31 2.05
CA PHE A 23 12.17 5.46 1.47
C PHE A 23 13.41 5.38 2.36
N ASP A 24 13.82 6.48 3.00
CA ASP A 24 14.92 6.49 3.97
C ASP A 24 14.59 5.60 5.18
N LEU A 25 13.38 5.66 5.69
CA LEU A 25 12.90 4.81 6.79
C LEU A 25 12.82 3.33 6.37
N LEU A 26 12.37 3.03 5.15
CA LEU A 26 12.37 1.67 4.62
C LEU A 26 13.78 1.11 4.52
N ALA A 27 14.74 1.91 4.03
CA ALA A 27 16.14 1.50 3.94
C ALA A 27 16.79 1.26 5.31
N ALA A 28 16.35 1.98 6.34
CA ALA A 28 16.86 1.86 7.71
C ALA A 28 16.18 0.76 8.54
N THR A 29 15.09 0.16 8.03
CA THR A 29 14.29 -0.82 8.76
C THR A 29 14.72 -2.23 8.42
N ASP A 30 15.03 -3.02 9.44
CA ASP A 30 15.23 -4.47 9.31
C ASP A 30 13.89 -5.19 9.51
N PHE A 31 13.21 -5.49 8.40
CA PHE A 31 11.90 -6.13 8.43
C PHE A 31 11.92 -7.54 9.02
N SER A 32 13.07 -8.23 9.02
CA SER A 32 13.19 -9.55 9.63
C SER A 32 12.99 -9.55 11.14
N LYS A 33 13.11 -8.36 11.77
CA LYS A 33 12.94 -8.16 13.22
C LYS A 33 11.56 -7.64 13.60
N LEU A 34 10.71 -7.31 12.62
CA LEU A 34 9.37 -6.83 12.88
C LEU A 34 8.37 -7.98 12.93
N GLU A 35 7.57 -8.00 13.98
CA GLU A 35 6.41 -8.90 14.06
C GLU A 35 5.28 -8.42 13.16
N ALA A 36 4.36 -9.32 12.83
CA ALA A 36 3.12 -8.96 12.14
C ALA A 36 2.37 -7.87 12.93
N GLY A 37 1.79 -6.91 12.23
CA GLY A 37 1.05 -5.81 12.81
C GLY A 37 1.55 -4.44 12.41
N ARG A 38 1.02 -3.41 13.07
CA ARG A 38 1.31 -2.01 12.78
C ARG A 38 2.49 -1.50 13.59
N HIS A 39 3.44 -0.88 12.90
CA HIS A 39 4.63 -0.25 13.49
C HIS A 39 4.73 1.20 13.03
N LEU A 40 4.79 2.15 13.97
CA LEU A 40 4.95 3.57 13.65
C LEU A 40 6.42 3.86 13.35
N LEU A 41 6.70 4.47 12.21
CA LEU A 41 8.05 4.88 11.79
C LEU A 41 8.27 6.38 11.96
N ASP A 42 7.25 7.19 11.73
CA ASP A 42 7.25 8.63 11.94
C ASP A 42 5.87 9.06 12.48
N GLY A 43 5.63 8.81 13.76
CA GLY A 43 4.32 9.03 14.34
C GLY A 43 3.25 8.28 13.54
N GLU A 44 2.11 8.92 13.32
CA GLU A 44 1.05 8.41 12.46
C GLU A 44 1.18 8.83 10.99
N ASP A 45 2.18 9.67 10.67
CA ASP A 45 2.40 10.15 9.31
C ASP A 45 2.98 9.07 8.40
N ILE A 46 3.88 8.24 8.94
CA ILE A 46 4.49 7.11 8.22
C ILE A 46 4.50 5.91 9.16
N PHE A 47 3.82 4.86 8.76
CA PHE A 47 3.76 3.60 9.48
C PHE A 47 3.82 2.42 8.51
N VAL A 48 4.17 1.25 9.01
CA VAL A 48 4.18 0.02 8.24
C VAL A 48 3.25 -1.01 8.88
N ASN A 49 2.49 -1.70 8.05
CA ASN A 49 1.74 -2.89 8.44
C ASN A 49 2.50 -4.10 7.88
N VAL A 50 3.05 -4.91 8.77
CA VAL A 50 3.68 -6.18 8.41
C VAL A 50 2.59 -7.26 8.42
N MET A 51 2.40 -7.91 7.28
CA MET A 51 1.35 -8.90 7.10
C MET A 51 1.93 -10.17 6.48
N GLU A 52 1.38 -11.31 6.86
CA GLU A 52 1.62 -12.62 6.24
C GLU A 52 0.29 -13.17 5.69
N PRO A 53 -0.37 -12.46 4.76
CA PRO A 53 -1.68 -12.88 4.27
C PRO A 53 -1.54 -14.03 3.28
N ALA A 54 -2.50 -14.94 3.29
CA ALA A 54 -2.74 -15.76 2.12
C ALA A 54 -3.19 -14.86 0.96
N LEU A 55 -2.66 -15.10 -0.24
CA LEU A 55 -3.12 -14.39 -1.44
C LEU A 55 -4.59 -14.70 -1.70
N LYS A 56 -5.33 -13.67 -2.09
CA LYS A 56 -6.74 -13.80 -2.48
C LYS A 56 -6.84 -14.11 -3.96
N ARG A 57 -7.90 -14.80 -4.34
CA ARG A 57 -8.26 -14.91 -5.75
C ARG A 57 -8.73 -13.55 -6.26
N LYS A 58 -8.61 -13.32 -7.57
CA LYS A 58 -9.00 -12.07 -8.21
C LYS A 58 -10.42 -11.63 -7.84
N GLU A 59 -11.34 -12.57 -7.78
CA GLU A 59 -12.77 -12.33 -7.50
C GLU A 59 -13.02 -11.92 -6.02
N GLU A 60 -12.06 -12.20 -5.15
CA GLU A 60 -12.13 -11.92 -3.71
C GLU A 60 -11.34 -10.68 -3.31
N ALA A 61 -10.58 -10.10 -4.24
CA ALA A 61 -9.72 -8.94 -4.02
C ALA A 61 -10.41 -7.66 -4.55
N PRO A 62 -11.09 -6.88 -3.69
CA PRO A 62 -11.69 -5.63 -4.12
C PRO A 62 -10.62 -4.59 -4.44
N LEU A 63 -10.96 -3.63 -5.30
CA LEU A 63 -10.18 -2.42 -5.44
C LEU A 63 -10.37 -1.54 -4.21
N GLU A 64 -9.33 -0.82 -3.81
CA GLU A 64 -9.38 0.08 -2.66
C GLU A 64 -8.83 1.46 -3.01
N VAL A 65 -9.35 2.49 -2.33
CA VAL A 65 -8.89 3.87 -2.46
C VAL A 65 -8.66 4.49 -1.09
N HIS A 66 -7.71 5.42 -1.05
CA HIS A 66 -7.37 6.21 0.12
C HIS A 66 -7.47 7.69 -0.19
N ASN A 67 -7.71 8.53 0.81
CA ASN A 67 -7.79 9.98 0.65
C ASN A 67 -6.60 10.71 1.29
N ALA A 68 -6.08 10.20 2.41
CA ALA A 68 -5.04 10.85 3.21
C ALA A 68 -3.67 10.21 3.04
N TYR A 69 -3.60 8.90 2.85
CA TYR A 69 -2.35 8.14 2.77
C TYR A 69 -2.01 7.69 1.36
N ILE A 70 -0.72 7.53 1.11
CA ILE A 70 -0.17 6.87 -0.08
C ILE A 70 0.34 5.51 0.36
N ASP A 71 -0.09 4.46 -0.31
CA ASP A 71 0.38 3.11 -0.05
C ASP A 71 1.69 2.81 -0.79
N ILE A 72 2.64 2.25 -0.06
CA ILE A 72 3.85 1.64 -0.61
C ILE A 72 3.78 0.15 -0.27
N GLN A 73 3.53 -0.69 -1.28
CA GLN A 73 3.47 -2.14 -1.12
C GLN A 73 4.86 -2.73 -1.35
N VAL A 74 5.45 -3.36 -0.33
CA VAL A 74 6.77 -3.99 -0.41
C VAL A 74 6.60 -5.49 -0.21
N ILE A 75 6.97 -6.28 -1.21
CA ILE A 75 6.95 -7.74 -1.11
C ILE A 75 8.30 -8.20 -0.58
N LEU A 76 8.29 -8.78 0.62
CA LEU A 76 9.49 -9.25 1.29
C LEU A 76 9.81 -10.70 0.92
N GLU A 77 8.80 -11.55 0.83
CA GLU A 77 8.91 -12.97 0.53
C GLU A 77 7.74 -13.41 -0.35
N GLY A 78 7.97 -14.40 -1.19
CA GLY A 78 6.95 -14.97 -2.07
C GLY A 78 7.44 -15.10 -3.51
N ALA A 79 6.75 -15.95 -4.28
CA ALA A 79 7.11 -16.21 -5.67
C ALA A 79 6.50 -15.17 -6.63
N CYS A 80 5.25 -14.80 -6.40
CA CYS A 80 4.51 -13.88 -7.28
C CYS A 80 3.29 -13.32 -6.54
N GLU A 81 3.01 -12.05 -6.77
CA GLU A 81 1.76 -11.40 -6.38
C GLU A 81 1.22 -10.59 -7.56
N THR A 82 -0.08 -10.63 -7.75
CA THR A 82 -0.74 -9.90 -8.84
C THR A 82 -1.58 -8.77 -8.25
N PHE A 83 -1.32 -7.55 -8.69
CA PHE A 83 -2.09 -6.36 -8.31
C PHE A 83 -3.02 -5.96 -9.44
N GLY A 84 -4.29 -5.71 -9.12
CA GLY A 84 -5.23 -5.08 -10.02
C GLY A 84 -5.18 -3.55 -9.86
N TRP A 85 -5.36 -2.83 -10.97
CA TRP A 85 -5.43 -1.38 -10.96
C TRP A 85 -6.56 -0.86 -11.83
N SER A 86 -7.21 0.21 -11.38
CA SER A 86 -8.18 0.99 -12.15
C SER A 86 -8.09 2.46 -11.74
N GLU A 87 -8.40 3.38 -12.64
CA GLU A 87 -8.56 4.78 -12.24
C GLU A 87 -9.76 4.92 -11.30
N ARG A 88 -9.61 5.68 -10.21
CA ARG A 88 -10.68 5.89 -9.23
C ARG A 88 -11.97 6.41 -9.86
N ARG A 89 -11.88 7.28 -10.85
CA ARG A 89 -13.05 7.83 -11.55
C ARG A 89 -13.86 6.78 -12.32
N ASP A 90 -13.25 5.63 -12.63
CA ASP A 90 -13.89 4.54 -13.36
C ASP A 90 -14.53 3.51 -12.44
N CYS A 91 -14.21 3.55 -11.15
CA CYS A 91 -14.85 2.72 -10.13
C CYS A 91 -16.27 3.22 -9.85
N ARG A 92 -17.27 2.37 -10.07
CA ARG A 92 -18.70 2.71 -10.04
C ARG A 92 -19.48 1.96 -8.98
N ARG A 93 -18.93 0.91 -8.40
CA ARG A 93 -19.62 0.03 -7.45
C ARG A 93 -18.95 0.06 -6.07
N PRO A 94 -19.13 1.16 -5.28
CA PRO A 94 -18.57 1.25 -3.95
C PRO A 94 -19.22 0.22 -3.02
N ARG A 95 -18.42 -0.41 -2.20
CA ARG A 95 -18.86 -1.30 -1.12
C ARG A 95 -19.06 -0.48 0.15
N GLY A 96 -20.28 0.05 0.33
CA GLY A 96 -20.61 0.91 1.46
C GLY A 96 -20.09 2.35 1.28
N THR A 97 -19.69 2.97 2.38
CA THR A 97 -19.21 4.35 2.45
C THR A 97 -17.75 4.39 2.87
N PHE A 98 -17.08 5.51 2.56
CA PHE A 98 -15.70 5.75 2.97
C PHE A 98 -15.56 5.68 4.50
N ASP A 99 -14.58 4.91 4.99
CA ASP A 99 -14.23 4.82 6.41
C ASP A 99 -13.09 5.82 6.70
N PRO A 100 -13.38 6.97 7.35
CA PRO A 100 -12.37 7.97 7.62
C PRO A 100 -11.35 7.53 8.69
N ALA A 101 -11.72 6.59 9.57
CA ALA A 101 -10.82 6.10 10.61
C ALA A 101 -9.72 5.21 10.04
N LYS A 102 -10.05 4.45 8.98
CA LYS A 102 -9.12 3.57 8.28
C LYS A 102 -8.59 4.18 6.97
N ASP A 103 -9.12 5.33 6.58
CA ASP A 103 -8.81 5.99 5.30
C ASP A 103 -9.02 5.08 4.09
N ILE A 104 -10.16 4.39 4.01
CA ILE A 104 -10.38 3.37 2.97
C ILE A 104 -11.84 3.34 2.48
N LEU A 105 -11.99 3.07 1.19
CA LEU A 105 -13.23 2.63 0.56
C LEU A 105 -12.90 1.51 -0.42
N PHE A 106 -13.66 0.43 -0.36
CA PHE A 106 -13.56 -0.67 -1.30
C PHE A 106 -14.56 -0.52 -2.44
N TYR A 107 -14.19 -1.08 -3.61
CA TYR A 107 -15.04 -1.15 -4.80
C TYR A 107 -15.12 -2.58 -5.31
N ASP A 108 -16.32 -2.97 -5.73
CA ASP A 108 -16.59 -4.27 -6.37
C ASP A 108 -16.38 -4.25 -7.90
N ASP A 109 -15.79 -3.19 -8.40
CA ASP A 109 -15.38 -3.11 -9.79
C ASP A 109 -14.22 -4.07 -10.07
N SER A 110 -14.14 -4.53 -11.30
CA SER A 110 -13.03 -5.34 -11.78
C SER A 110 -11.97 -4.45 -12.43
N PRO A 111 -10.70 -4.66 -12.13
CA PRO A 111 -9.63 -3.91 -12.78
C PRO A 111 -9.51 -4.24 -14.26
#